data_32966981bd00f688bbebbda441272669
#
_entry.id   32966981bd00f688bbebbda441272669
#
_cell.length_a   1.000
_cell.length_b   1.000
_cell.length_c   1.000
_cell.angle_alpha   90.00
_cell.angle_beta   90.00
_cell.angle_gamma   90.00
#
_symmetry.space_group_name_H-M   'P 1'
#
loop_
_entity.id
_entity.type
_entity.pdbx_description
1 polymer ?
#
loop_
_entity_poly.entity_id
_entity_poly.type
_entity_poly.pdbx_seq_one_letter_code
_entity_poly.pdbx_strand_id
1 'polypeptide(L)'
;MKIAVCDDDSAAREHIVSLIIKEQIPDVEIVTFAGGKELLKSWEDFAIFFLDPEMKEVSGIDVARQIRQRQEESKSARSIIIFVTNHEKYVYDAFDVAAFQYLIKPVDEEKFSDVFRRAWKEVSAAEEQTKRYILVKKSGEQKRVYLKDIYYIESANKKVIIHTTAGTLESYGKMEELERMLDGVFYRCHRCYLVHMEKIASYNADTIRVANGDKLILARKKYAAFVRQYIRYAKDVGVVNV
;
A
#
# COMPACT_ATOMS: atom_id res chain seq x y z
N MET A 1 9.06 -3.28 -10.89
CA MET A 1 9.01 -2.29 -9.78
C MET A 1 10.15 -1.31 -9.94
N LYS A 2 9.95 0.01 -9.63
CA LYS A 2 11.00 1.02 -9.78
C LYS A 2 11.53 1.51 -8.43
N ILE A 3 12.86 1.70 -8.37
CA ILE A 3 13.58 2.19 -7.19
C ILE A 3 14.32 3.47 -7.59
N ALA A 4 14.17 4.54 -6.80
CA ALA A 4 14.93 5.77 -6.96
C ALA A 4 16.12 5.80 -6.00
N VAL A 5 17.28 6.20 -6.50
CA VAL A 5 18.48 6.51 -5.70
C VAL A 5 18.86 7.96 -5.96
N CYS A 6 18.74 8.82 -4.97
CA CYS A 6 18.97 10.24 -5.09
C CYS A 6 20.02 10.73 -4.09
N ASP A 7 21.13 11.23 -4.61
CA ASP A 7 22.30 11.68 -3.86
C ASP A 7 23.12 12.60 -4.80
N ASP A 8 23.73 13.68 -4.35
CA ASP A 8 24.55 14.53 -5.22
C ASP A 8 25.98 13.98 -5.43
N ASP A 9 26.39 13.02 -4.58
CA ASP A 9 27.65 12.26 -4.76
C ASP A 9 27.43 11.04 -5.67
N SER A 10 28.11 11.01 -6.82
CA SER A 10 28.02 9.89 -7.78
C SER A 10 28.53 8.57 -7.20
N ALA A 11 29.61 8.60 -6.40
CA ALA A 11 30.17 7.39 -5.81
C ALA A 11 29.20 6.76 -4.79
N ALA A 12 28.51 7.59 -4.00
CA ALA A 12 27.47 7.12 -3.08
C ALA A 12 26.28 6.50 -3.84
N ARG A 13 25.82 7.12 -4.94
CA ARG A 13 24.76 6.54 -5.80
C ARG A 13 25.16 5.19 -6.36
N GLU A 14 26.37 5.11 -6.95
CA GLU A 14 26.89 3.85 -7.53
C GLU A 14 27.02 2.75 -6.49
N HIS A 15 27.44 3.09 -5.27
CA HIS A 15 27.52 2.15 -4.17
C HIS A 15 26.16 1.56 -3.82
N ILE A 16 25.13 2.41 -3.60
CA ILE A 16 23.77 1.94 -3.30
C ILE A 16 23.21 1.10 -4.45
N VAL A 17 23.39 1.53 -5.70
CA VAL A 17 22.99 0.74 -6.88
C VAL A 17 23.66 -0.65 -6.88
N SER A 18 24.95 -0.71 -6.57
CA SER A 18 25.69 -1.98 -6.50
C SER A 18 25.13 -2.92 -5.42
N LEU A 19 24.75 -2.38 -4.25
CA LEU A 19 24.13 -3.14 -3.18
C LEU A 19 22.74 -3.67 -3.59
N ILE A 20 21.91 -2.85 -4.26
CA ILE A 20 20.61 -3.30 -4.77
C ILE A 20 20.77 -4.44 -5.80
N ILE A 21 21.73 -4.33 -6.73
CA ILE A 21 21.97 -5.35 -7.74
C ILE A 21 22.42 -6.68 -7.12
N LYS A 22 23.20 -6.66 -6.04
CA LYS A 22 23.63 -7.86 -5.31
C LYS A 22 22.46 -8.66 -4.72
N GLU A 23 21.33 -8.04 -4.43
CA GLU A 23 20.13 -8.73 -3.93
C GLU A 23 19.44 -9.60 -4.99
N GLN A 24 19.80 -9.49 -6.26
CA GLN A 24 19.35 -10.33 -7.39
C GLN A 24 17.82 -10.42 -7.52
N ILE A 25 17.12 -9.34 -7.23
CA ILE A 25 15.66 -9.30 -7.34
C ILE A 25 15.26 -9.13 -8.80
N PRO A 26 14.37 -9.99 -9.34
CA PRO A 26 13.93 -9.87 -10.72
C PRO A 26 13.02 -8.65 -10.94
N ASP A 27 13.00 -8.15 -12.18
CA ASP A 27 12.08 -7.09 -12.64
C ASP A 27 12.18 -5.78 -11.86
N VAL A 28 13.39 -5.42 -11.39
CA VAL A 28 13.68 -4.15 -10.73
C VAL A 28 14.31 -3.19 -11.72
N GLU A 29 13.75 -2.01 -11.85
CA GLU A 29 14.32 -0.87 -12.56
C GLU A 29 14.87 0.12 -11.53
N ILE A 30 16.16 0.44 -11.64
CA ILE A 30 16.84 1.40 -10.74
C ILE A 30 17.09 2.68 -11.53
N VAL A 31 16.62 3.80 -11.01
CA VAL A 31 16.84 5.12 -11.61
C VAL A 31 17.59 5.99 -10.61
N THR A 32 18.66 6.63 -11.08
CA THR A 32 19.50 7.49 -10.23
C THR A 32 19.27 8.96 -10.54
N PHE A 33 19.30 9.79 -9.51
CA PHE A 33 19.12 11.23 -9.57
C PHE A 33 20.25 11.94 -8.83
N ALA A 34 20.82 12.97 -9.44
CA ALA A 34 21.84 13.81 -8.80
C ALA A 34 21.24 14.94 -7.94
N GLY A 35 19.90 15.08 -7.90
CA GLY A 35 19.26 16.10 -7.10
C GLY A 35 17.75 15.95 -7.00
N GLY A 36 17.19 16.47 -5.91
CA GLY A 36 15.79 16.31 -5.56
C GLY A 36 14.79 16.92 -6.53
N LYS A 37 15.14 18.01 -7.23
CA LYS A 37 14.25 18.64 -8.22
C LYS A 37 13.91 17.72 -9.39
N GLU A 38 14.89 16.95 -9.86
CA GLU A 38 14.69 16.04 -10.96
C GLU A 38 13.82 14.85 -10.53
N LEU A 39 14.12 14.26 -9.38
CA LEU A 39 13.34 13.19 -8.80
C LEU A 39 11.86 13.56 -8.63
N LEU A 40 11.57 14.76 -8.16
CA LEU A 40 10.20 15.24 -7.93
C LEU A 40 9.35 15.40 -9.20
N LYS A 41 9.94 15.33 -10.40
CA LYS A 41 9.18 15.34 -11.66
C LYS A 41 8.54 14.00 -11.98
N SER A 42 9.07 12.89 -11.46
CA SER A 42 8.63 11.51 -11.73
C SER A 42 8.43 10.66 -10.46
N TRP A 43 8.21 11.28 -9.33
CA TRP A 43 8.16 10.61 -8.01
C TRP A 43 7.09 9.49 -7.93
N GLU A 44 6.01 9.58 -8.69
CA GLU A 44 4.89 8.61 -8.67
C GLU A 44 5.28 7.22 -9.17
N ASP A 45 6.34 7.14 -9.94
CA ASP A 45 6.79 5.89 -10.56
C ASP A 45 7.51 4.96 -9.59
N PHE A 46 7.96 5.48 -8.43
CA PHE A 46 8.87 4.76 -7.55
C PHE A 46 8.17 4.22 -6.30
N ALA A 47 8.45 2.96 -6.00
CA ALA A 47 7.97 2.27 -4.82
C ALA A 47 8.92 2.40 -3.61
N ILE A 48 10.24 2.50 -3.88
CA ILE A 48 11.29 2.66 -2.86
C ILE A 48 12.19 3.82 -3.27
N PHE A 49 12.50 4.67 -2.29
CA PHE A 49 13.42 5.80 -2.43
C PHE A 49 14.59 5.62 -1.47
N PHE A 50 15.81 5.70 -2.00
CA PHE A 50 17.02 5.95 -1.22
C PHE A 50 17.40 7.41 -1.42
N LEU A 51 17.39 8.20 -0.35
CA LEU A 51 17.58 9.65 -0.39
C LEU A 51 18.72 10.08 0.52
N ASP A 52 19.67 10.87 0.01
CA ASP A 52 20.56 11.60 0.90
C ASP A 52 19.82 12.84 1.44
N PRO A 53 19.72 13.00 2.78
CA PRO A 53 19.20 14.23 3.38
C PRO A 53 19.94 15.50 2.97
N GLU A 54 21.26 15.42 2.74
CA GLU A 54 22.14 16.57 2.47
C GLU A 54 22.43 16.74 0.98
N MET A 55 21.43 17.09 0.21
CA MET A 55 21.62 17.44 -1.18
C MET A 55 21.58 18.97 -1.40
N LYS A 56 22.29 19.44 -2.42
CA LYS A 56 22.22 20.83 -2.88
C LYS A 56 20.84 21.16 -3.44
N GLU A 57 20.45 22.44 -3.36
CA GLU A 57 19.19 23.03 -3.85
C GLU A 57 17.92 22.54 -3.14
N VAL A 58 17.61 21.26 -3.16
CA VAL A 58 16.47 20.64 -2.44
C VAL A 58 16.99 19.47 -1.65
N SER A 59 16.86 19.55 -0.33
CA SER A 59 17.30 18.50 0.58
C SER A 59 16.47 17.21 0.41
N GLY A 60 17.05 16.04 0.72
CA GLY A 60 16.29 14.79 0.69
C GLY A 60 15.13 14.77 1.67
N ILE A 61 15.23 15.51 2.77
CA ILE A 61 14.12 15.70 3.72
C ILE A 61 12.96 16.46 3.05
N ASP A 62 13.24 17.54 2.33
CA ASP A 62 12.20 18.31 1.63
C ASP A 62 11.59 17.50 0.48
N VAL A 63 12.39 16.69 -0.21
CA VAL A 63 11.89 15.73 -1.20
C VAL A 63 10.91 14.76 -0.55
N ALA A 64 11.29 14.16 0.58
CA ALA A 64 10.46 13.23 1.31
C ALA A 64 9.14 13.86 1.78
N ARG A 65 9.18 15.08 2.33
CA ARG A 65 7.98 15.85 2.74
C ARG A 65 7.04 16.08 1.57
N GLN A 66 7.57 16.52 0.42
CA GLN A 66 6.76 16.73 -0.78
C GLN A 66 6.16 15.43 -1.33
N ILE A 67 6.90 14.33 -1.32
CA ILE A 67 6.36 13.02 -1.70
C ILE A 67 5.20 12.65 -0.76
N ARG A 68 5.35 12.77 0.56
CA ARG A 68 4.29 12.48 1.53
C ARG A 68 3.05 13.32 1.32
N GLN A 69 3.21 14.63 1.18
CA GLN A 69 2.10 15.55 0.92
C GLN A 69 1.34 15.16 -0.36
N ARG A 70 2.03 14.91 -1.46
CA ARG A 70 1.41 14.53 -2.74
C ARG A 70 0.71 13.16 -2.65
N GLN A 71 1.27 12.20 -1.91
CA GLN A 71 0.63 10.90 -1.67
C GLN A 71 -0.68 11.04 -0.87
N GLU A 72 -0.73 11.93 0.12
CA GLU A 72 -1.94 12.21 0.88
C GLU A 72 -3.01 12.88 0.01
N GLU A 73 -2.64 13.88 -0.79
CA GLU A 73 -3.54 14.59 -1.70
C GLU A 73 -4.14 13.66 -2.78
N SER A 74 -3.31 12.80 -3.38
CA SER A 74 -3.72 11.85 -4.42
C SER A 74 -4.34 10.56 -3.88
N LYS A 75 -4.28 10.33 -2.56
CA LYS A 75 -4.67 9.05 -1.92
C LYS A 75 -3.95 7.85 -2.54
N SER A 76 -2.71 8.05 -3.01
CA SER A 76 -1.90 6.98 -3.57
C SER A 76 -1.25 6.12 -2.47
N ALA A 77 -0.81 4.92 -2.86
CA ALA A 77 -0.09 4.03 -1.94
C ALA A 77 1.18 4.71 -1.43
N ARG A 78 1.50 4.48 -0.16
CA ARG A 78 2.66 5.05 0.48
C ARG A 78 3.92 4.31 0.02
N SER A 79 4.84 5.03 -0.61
CA SER A 79 6.15 4.48 -0.97
C SER A 79 7.08 4.37 0.24
N ILE A 80 8.07 3.52 0.15
CA ILE A 80 9.10 3.37 1.18
C ILE A 80 10.19 4.43 0.96
N ILE A 81 10.55 5.14 2.01
CA ILE A 81 11.66 6.10 2.01
C ILE A 81 12.73 5.61 2.99
N ILE A 82 13.96 5.47 2.49
CA ILE A 82 15.15 5.10 3.24
C ILE A 82 16.16 6.23 3.08
N PHE A 83 16.56 6.84 4.19
CA PHE A 83 17.63 7.84 4.14
C PHE A 83 19.00 7.20 4.20
N VAL A 84 19.95 7.74 3.42
CA VAL A 84 21.34 7.30 3.37
C VAL A 84 22.23 8.52 3.51
N THR A 85 22.98 8.68 4.61
CA THR A 85 23.70 9.91 4.93
C THR A 85 24.94 9.69 5.79
N ASN A 86 25.81 10.69 5.83
CA ASN A 86 26.98 10.72 6.71
C ASN A 86 26.66 11.15 8.16
N HIS A 87 25.47 11.69 8.46
CA HIS A 87 25.18 12.37 9.72
C HIS A 87 23.93 11.85 10.43
N GLU A 88 24.05 11.52 11.71
CA GLU A 88 22.95 11.05 12.54
C GLU A 88 21.94 12.16 12.92
N LYS A 89 22.27 13.43 12.73
CA LYS A 89 21.41 14.58 13.11
C LYS A 89 20.03 14.59 12.45
N TYR A 90 19.88 13.91 11.30
CA TYR A 90 18.62 13.85 10.55
C TYR A 90 17.64 12.77 11.00
N VAL A 91 17.95 12.04 12.07
CA VAL A 91 17.08 10.98 12.61
C VAL A 91 15.71 11.54 12.99
N TYR A 92 15.65 12.72 13.61
CA TYR A 92 14.38 13.35 13.99
C TYR A 92 13.54 13.76 12.78
N ASP A 93 14.16 14.36 11.76
CA ASP A 93 13.45 14.70 10.52
C ASP A 93 12.93 13.46 9.79
N ALA A 94 13.61 12.32 9.90
CA ALA A 94 13.17 11.06 9.33
C ALA A 94 11.86 10.57 9.95
N PHE A 95 11.63 10.82 11.25
CA PHE A 95 10.36 10.50 11.91
C PHE A 95 9.20 11.33 11.35
N ASP A 96 9.40 12.62 11.09
CA ASP A 96 8.36 13.53 10.59
C ASP A 96 7.79 13.10 9.23
N VAL A 97 8.65 12.49 8.39
CA VAL A 97 8.24 11.98 7.07
C VAL A 97 7.90 10.50 7.09
N ALA A 98 7.87 9.89 8.28
CA ALA A 98 7.71 8.45 8.49
C ALA A 98 8.60 7.65 7.51
N ALA A 99 9.91 7.92 7.58
CA ALA A 99 10.89 7.12 6.85
C ALA A 99 10.88 5.67 7.36
N PHE A 100 11.07 4.75 6.46
CA PHE A 100 11.11 3.32 6.81
C PHE A 100 12.39 2.98 7.59
N GLN A 101 13.51 3.57 7.18
CA GLN A 101 14.80 3.34 7.81
C GLN A 101 15.80 4.45 7.47
N TYR A 102 16.90 4.41 8.22
CA TYR A 102 18.01 5.33 8.14
C TYR A 102 19.33 4.53 8.11
N LEU A 103 20.16 4.78 7.09
CA LEU A 103 21.45 4.12 6.88
C LEU A 103 22.57 5.16 6.94
N ILE A 104 23.63 4.86 7.69
CA ILE A 104 24.81 5.73 7.80
C ILE A 104 25.86 5.27 6.82
N LYS A 105 26.44 6.21 6.08
CA LYS A 105 27.58 5.97 5.17
C LYS A 105 28.89 5.82 6.00
N PRO A 106 29.80 4.91 5.63
CA PRO A 106 29.66 3.94 4.55
C PRO A 106 28.64 2.87 4.92
N VAL A 107 27.74 2.55 3.96
CA VAL A 107 26.66 1.61 4.21
C VAL A 107 27.22 0.19 4.23
N ASP A 108 27.03 -0.47 5.35
CA ASP A 108 27.38 -1.88 5.54
C ASP A 108 26.45 -2.78 4.72
N GLU A 109 27.03 -3.80 4.05
CA GLU A 109 26.31 -4.69 3.13
C GLU A 109 25.27 -5.54 3.84
N GLU A 110 25.56 -6.08 5.04
CA GLU A 110 24.61 -6.92 5.78
C GLU A 110 23.43 -6.08 6.28
N LYS A 111 23.72 -4.89 6.82
CA LYS A 111 22.70 -3.95 7.28
C LYS A 111 21.82 -3.47 6.12
N PHE A 112 22.43 -3.19 4.95
CA PHE A 112 21.67 -2.84 3.74
C PHE A 112 20.73 -3.96 3.33
N SER A 113 21.25 -5.19 3.24
CA SER A 113 20.48 -6.38 2.85
C SER A 113 19.27 -6.61 3.74
N ASP A 114 19.45 -6.52 5.09
CA ASP A 114 18.32 -6.66 6.03
C ASP A 114 17.25 -5.59 5.82
N VAL A 115 17.65 -4.33 5.72
CA VAL A 115 16.73 -3.20 5.50
C VAL A 115 16.02 -3.32 4.17
N PHE A 116 16.76 -3.62 3.10
CA PHE A 116 16.22 -3.71 1.76
C PHE A 116 15.21 -4.86 1.61
N ARG A 117 15.51 -6.05 2.16
CA ARG A 117 14.59 -7.20 2.14
C ARG A 117 13.28 -6.92 2.88
N ARG A 118 13.34 -6.22 4.01
CA ARG A 118 12.13 -5.81 4.74
C ARG A 118 11.32 -4.81 3.92
N ALA A 119 11.97 -3.80 3.35
CA ALA A 119 11.34 -2.81 2.48
C ALA A 119 10.70 -3.46 1.24
N TRP A 120 11.44 -4.35 0.59
CA TRP A 120 10.97 -5.10 -0.56
C TRP A 120 9.73 -5.95 -0.26
N LYS A 121 9.76 -6.67 0.86
CA LYS A 121 8.64 -7.50 1.30
C LYS A 121 7.38 -6.66 1.52
N GLU A 122 7.52 -5.48 2.12
CA GLU A 122 6.39 -4.58 2.38
C GLU A 122 5.77 -4.08 1.07
N VAL A 123 6.61 -3.56 0.15
CA VAL A 123 6.14 -3.06 -1.15
C VAL A 123 5.56 -4.17 -2.02
N SER A 124 6.21 -5.35 -2.07
CA SER A 124 5.73 -6.49 -2.85
C SER A 124 4.38 -7.00 -2.35
N ALA A 125 4.18 -7.06 -1.04
CA ALA A 125 2.90 -7.45 -0.46
C ALA A 125 1.78 -6.46 -0.82
N ALA A 126 2.06 -5.15 -0.78
CA ALA A 126 1.12 -4.11 -1.18
C ALA A 126 0.79 -4.21 -2.68
N GLU A 127 1.79 -4.42 -3.53
CA GLU A 127 1.61 -4.57 -4.98
C GLU A 127 0.79 -5.83 -5.32
N GLU A 128 1.07 -6.97 -4.68
CA GLU A 128 0.29 -8.21 -4.85
C GLU A 128 -1.18 -8.01 -4.47
N GLN A 129 -1.46 -7.30 -3.37
CA GLN A 129 -2.84 -7.00 -2.99
C GLN A 129 -3.56 -6.17 -4.05
N THR A 130 -2.89 -5.20 -4.68
CA THR A 130 -3.50 -4.39 -5.76
C THR A 130 -3.74 -5.18 -7.03
N LYS A 131 -2.98 -6.24 -7.29
CA LYS A 131 -3.10 -7.13 -8.46
C LYS A 131 -4.13 -8.25 -8.27
N ARG A 132 -4.60 -8.50 -7.04
CA ARG A 132 -5.61 -9.55 -6.78
C ARG A 132 -6.94 -9.21 -7.46
N TYR A 133 -7.52 -10.19 -8.15
CA TYR A 133 -8.80 -10.04 -8.82
C TYR A 133 -9.64 -11.32 -8.70
N ILE A 134 -10.93 -11.18 -8.92
CA ILE A 134 -11.85 -12.29 -9.15
C ILE A 134 -12.30 -12.32 -10.61
N LEU A 135 -12.62 -13.51 -11.11
CA LEU A 135 -13.26 -13.67 -12.41
C LEU A 135 -14.78 -13.77 -12.21
N VAL A 136 -15.49 -12.84 -12.79
CA VAL A 136 -16.96 -12.75 -12.71
C VAL A 136 -17.54 -13.13 -14.06
N LYS A 137 -18.37 -14.18 -14.09
CA LYS A 137 -19.05 -14.61 -15.31
C LYS A 137 -20.31 -13.76 -15.52
N LYS A 138 -20.37 -13.02 -16.63
CA LYS A 138 -21.53 -12.24 -17.05
C LYS A 138 -21.85 -12.52 -18.51
N SER A 139 -23.07 -12.96 -18.82
CA SER A 139 -23.55 -13.19 -20.19
C SER A 139 -22.63 -14.06 -21.06
N GLY A 140 -21.98 -15.07 -20.47
CA GLY A 140 -21.06 -15.98 -21.18
C GLY A 140 -19.59 -15.52 -21.18
N GLU A 141 -19.32 -14.27 -20.86
CA GLU A 141 -17.96 -13.72 -20.77
C GLU A 141 -17.43 -13.78 -19.33
N GLN A 142 -16.12 -13.94 -19.19
CA GLN A 142 -15.41 -13.80 -17.91
C GLN A 142 -14.81 -12.41 -17.81
N LYS A 143 -15.27 -11.61 -16.86
CA LYS A 143 -14.76 -10.27 -16.58
C LYS A 143 -13.83 -10.32 -15.36
N ARG A 144 -12.63 -9.75 -15.50
CA ARG A 144 -11.70 -9.53 -14.38
C ARG A 144 -12.15 -8.34 -13.55
N VAL A 145 -12.28 -8.52 -12.22
CA VAL A 145 -12.65 -7.46 -11.28
C VAL A 145 -11.60 -7.43 -10.17
N TYR A 146 -10.84 -6.36 -10.08
CA TYR A 146 -9.81 -6.20 -9.05
C TYR A 146 -10.44 -6.01 -7.69
N LEU A 147 -9.86 -6.64 -6.65
CA LEU A 147 -10.43 -6.57 -5.30
C LEU A 147 -10.48 -5.14 -4.78
N LYS A 148 -9.46 -4.33 -5.07
CA LYS A 148 -9.38 -2.91 -4.69
C LYS A 148 -10.56 -2.06 -5.21
N ASP A 149 -11.19 -2.49 -6.31
CA ASP A 149 -12.31 -1.79 -6.94
C ASP A 149 -13.66 -2.23 -6.35
N ILE A 150 -13.71 -3.25 -5.50
CA ILE A 150 -14.93 -3.78 -4.90
C ILE A 150 -15.19 -3.08 -3.57
N TYR A 151 -16.35 -2.49 -3.42
CA TYR A 151 -16.85 -1.96 -2.15
C TYR A 151 -17.37 -3.05 -1.22
N TYR A 152 -18.28 -3.87 -1.75
CA TYR A 152 -18.88 -4.99 -1.03
C TYR A 152 -19.56 -5.94 -2.02
N ILE A 153 -19.87 -7.14 -1.53
CA ILE A 153 -20.61 -8.15 -2.25
C ILE A 153 -21.90 -8.45 -1.49
N GLU A 154 -23.01 -8.49 -2.20
CA GLU A 154 -24.33 -8.76 -1.69
C GLU A 154 -24.86 -10.08 -2.24
N SER A 155 -25.55 -10.87 -1.40
CA SER A 155 -26.32 -12.02 -1.84
C SER A 155 -27.80 -11.65 -2.03
N ALA A 156 -28.29 -11.76 -3.25
CA ALA A 156 -29.68 -11.50 -3.60
C ALA A 156 -30.18 -12.55 -4.62
N ASN A 157 -31.34 -13.17 -4.33
CA ASN A 157 -32.06 -14.06 -5.27
C ASN A 157 -31.18 -15.17 -5.90
N LYS A 158 -30.40 -15.90 -5.09
CA LYS A 158 -29.45 -16.96 -5.52
C LYS A 158 -28.29 -16.47 -6.40
N LYS A 159 -28.10 -15.16 -6.53
CA LYS A 159 -26.97 -14.51 -7.19
C LYS A 159 -26.14 -13.76 -6.17
N VAL A 160 -24.97 -13.39 -6.58
CA VAL A 160 -24.13 -12.40 -5.90
C VAL A 160 -24.07 -11.12 -6.73
N ILE A 161 -24.24 -10.00 -6.10
CA ILE A 161 -24.13 -8.67 -6.70
C ILE A 161 -22.84 -8.06 -6.15
N ILE A 162 -21.92 -7.72 -7.02
CA ILE A 162 -20.62 -7.15 -6.73
C ILE A 162 -20.70 -5.65 -6.97
N HIS A 163 -20.62 -4.85 -5.93
CA HIS A 163 -20.64 -3.38 -5.99
C HIS A 163 -19.24 -2.85 -6.12
N THR A 164 -18.93 -2.21 -7.25
CA THR A 164 -17.60 -1.74 -7.60
C THR A 164 -17.57 -0.24 -7.88
N THR A 165 -16.36 0.32 -7.99
CA THR A 165 -16.13 1.71 -8.41
C THR A 165 -16.69 2.01 -9.82
N ALA A 166 -16.82 1.00 -10.68
CA ALA A 166 -17.33 1.10 -12.05
C ALA A 166 -18.82 0.71 -12.17
N GLY A 167 -19.52 0.49 -11.04
CA GLY A 167 -20.91 0.06 -11.01
C GLY A 167 -21.10 -1.36 -10.49
N THR A 168 -22.25 -1.98 -10.75
CA THR A 168 -22.63 -3.29 -10.21
C THR A 168 -22.47 -4.39 -11.24
N LEU A 169 -22.08 -5.58 -10.77
CA LEU A 169 -21.98 -6.79 -11.57
C LEU A 169 -22.74 -7.92 -10.88
N GLU A 170 -23.58 -8.62 -11.63
CA GLU A 170 -24.26 -9.81 -11.13
C GLU A 170 -23.55 -11.08 -11.61
N SER A 171 -23.45 -12.06 -10.74
CA SER A 171 -22.91 -13.39 -11.06
C SER A 171 -23.60 -14.48 -10.23
N TYR A 172 -23.52 -15.71 -10.71
CA TYR A 172 -23.85 -16.85 -9.89
C TYR A 172 -22.67 -17.21 -8.97
N GLY A 173 -22.94 -17.44 -7.70
CA GLY A 173 -21.89 -17.80 -6.75
C GLY A 173 -22.45 -17.97 -5.34
N LYS A 174 -21.67 -18.59 -4.48
CA LYS A 174 -22.02 -18.78 -3.06
C LYS A 174 -21.19 -17.85 -2.19
N MET A 175 -21.86 -17.17 -1.27
CA MET A 175 -21.18 -16.24 -0.33
C MET A 175 -20.11 -16.94 0.51
N GLU A 176 -20.32 -18.22 0.85
CA GLU A 176 -19.36 -19.02 1.62
C GLU A 176 -18.06 -19.29 0.86
N GLU A 177 -18.13 -19.45 -0.46
CA GLU A 177 -16.98 -19.64 -1.32
C GLU A 177 -16.20 -18.32 -1.45
N LEU A 178 -16.92 -17.22 -1.69
CA LEU A 178 -16.33 -15.89 -1.76
C LEU A 178 -15.69 -15.47 -0.44
N GLU A 179 -16.34 -15.75 0.71
CA GLU A 179 -15.79 -15.47 2.03
C GLU A 179 -14.42 -16.14 2.23
N ARG A 180 -14.28 -17.42 1.83
CA ARG A 180 -13.01 -18.15 1.92
C ARG A 180 -11.95 -17.64 0.95
N MET A 181 -12.35 -17.32 -0.29
CA MET A 181 -11.42 -16.83 -1.33
C MET A 181 -10.90 -15.40 -1.04
N LEU A 182 -11.69 -14.58 -0.35
CA LEU A 182 -11.46 -13.17 -0.10
C LEU A 182 -11.04 -12.90 1.36
N ASP A 183 -10.69 -13.94 2.11
CA ASP A 183 -10.24 -13.82 3.50
C ASP A 183 -9.03 -12.89 3.63
N GLY A 184 -8.98 -12.17 4.75
CA GLY A 184 -7.94 -11.17 5.03
C GLY A 184 -8.20 -9.78 4.44
N VAL A 185 -9.06 -9.65 3.42
CA VAL A 185 -9.38 -8.35 2.78
C VAL A 185 -10.86 -7.98 2.98
N PHE A 186 -11.73 -8.99 2.97
CA PHE A 186 -13.17 -8.81 3.17
C PHE A 186 -13.63 -9.40 4.50
N TYR A 187 -14.69 -8.82 5.04
CA TYR A 187 -15.36 -9.31 6.24
C TYR A 187 -16.84 -9.60 5.98
N ARG A 188 -17.31 -10.78 6.37
CA ARG A 188 -18.74 -11.13 6.29
C ARG A 188 -19.52 -10.52 7.45
N CYS A 189 -19.95 -9.28 7.29
CA CYS A 189 -20.68 -8.54 8.34
C CYS A 189 -22.13 -9.01 8.54
N HIS A 190 -22.74 -9.61 7.52
CA HIS A 190 -24.09 -10.18 7.55
C HIS A 190 -24.17 -11.45 6.68
N ARG A 191 -25.22 -12.26 6.85
CA ARG A 191 -25.45 -13.43 5.97
C ARG A 191 -25.48 -13.07 4.49
N CYS A 192 -25.91 -11.84 4.16
CA CYS A 192 -26.01 -11.33 2.79
C CYS A 192 -24.89 -10.40 2.39
N TYR A 193 -24.00 -9.96 3.29
CA TYR A 193 -23.00 -8.94 2.98
C TYR A 193 -21.59 -9.35 3.35
N LEU A 194 -20.68 -9.15 2.37
CA LEU A 194 -19.24 -9.30 2.49
C LEU A 194 -18.62 -7.94 2.13
N VAL A 195 -18.11 -7.19 3.10
CA VAL A 195 -17.60 -5.82 2.93
C VAL A 195 -16.08 -5.82 2.81
N HIS A 196 -15.54 -5.01 1.90
CA HIS A 196 -14.11 -4.74 1.81
C HIS A 196 -13.66 -3.86 2.98
N MET A 197 -12.74 -4.34 3.81
CA MET A 197 -12.36 -3.64 5.05
C MET A 197 -11.75 -2.26 4.82
N GLU A 198 -10.95 -2.08 3.76
CA GLU A 198 -10.39 -0.78 3.37
C GLU A 198 -11.47 0.25 2.97
N LYS A 199 -12.59 -0.21 2.45
CA LYS A 199 -13.68 0.65 1.95
C LYS A 199 -14.70 1.03 3.03
N ILE A 200 -14.44 0.70 4.28
CA ILE A 200 -15.30 1.09 5.41
C ILE A 200 -15.00 2.55 5.79
N ALA A 201 -16.00 3.42 5.62
CA ALA A 201 -15.91 4.83 6.02
C ALA A 201 -16.22 5.04 7.50
N SER A 202 -17.21 4.29 8.04
CA SER A 202 -17.55 4.32 9.47
C SER A 202 -18.41 3.12 9.84
N TYR A 203 -18.53 2.83 11.13
CA TYR A 203 -19.40 1.76 11.62
C TYR A 203 -19.95 2.06 13.01
N ASN A 204 -21.06 1.39 13.35
CA ASN A 204 -21.62 1.35 14.69
C ASN A 204 -22.05 -0.10 15.03
N ALA A 205 -22.85 -0.28 16.07
CA ALA A 205 -23.20 -1.62 16.59
C ALA A 205 -24.01 -2.50 15.60
N ASP A 206 -24.71 -1.91 14.64
CA ASP A 206 -25.62 -2.60 13.73
C ASP A 206 -25.47 -2.22 12.25
N THR A 207 -24.60 -1.27 11.92
CA THR A 207 -24.48 -0.71 10.57
C THR A 207 -23.02 -0.43 10.22
N ILE A 208 -22.62 -0.72 8.98
CA ILE A 208 -21.37 -0.31 8.36
C ILE A 208 -21.71 0.66 7.22
N ARG A 209 -21.09 1.83 7.21
CA ARG A 209 -21.13 2.77 6.09
C ARG A 209 -19.91 2.55 5.21
N VAL A 210 -20.14 2.34 3.93
CA VAL A 210 -19.08 2.13 2.91
C VAL A 210 -18.72 3.47 2.25
N ALA A 211 -17.53 3.57 1.71
CA ALA A 211 -17.00 4.81 1.10
C ALA A 211 -17.83 5.35 -0.08
N ASN A 212 -18.60 4.49 -0.75
CA ASN A 212 -19.57 4.92 -1.79
C ASN A 212 -20.90 5.47 -1.22
N GLY A 213 -21.04 5.56 0.11
CA GLY A 213 -22.23 6.07 0.80
C GLY A 213 -23.25 5.00 1.22
N ASP A 214 -23.15 3.78 0.73
CA ASP A 214 -24.06 2.69 1.06
C ASP A 214 -23.97 2.28 2.54
N LYS A 215 -25.11 1.80 3.07
CA LYS A 215 -25.21 1.30 4.44
C LYS A 215 -25.48 -0.22 4.42
N LEU A 216 -24.60 -0.97 5.07
CA LEU A 216 -24.73 -2.41 5.21
C LEU A 216 -25.11 -2.79 6.63
N ILE A 217 -25.92 -3.83 6.77
CA ILE A 217 -26.30 -4.37 8.09
C ILE A 217 -25.10 -5.11 8.68
N LEU A 218 -24.73 -4.76 9.91
CA LEU A 218 -23.82 -5.51 10.74
C LEU A 218 -24.63 -6.36 11.73
N ALA A 219 -24.55 -7.67 11.60
CA ALA A 219 -25.28 -8.55 12.50
C ALA A 219 -24.75 -8.39 13.94
N ARG A 220 -25.63 -8.10 14.91
CA ARG A 220 -25.28 -7.84 16.33
C ARG A 220 -24.31 -8.88 16.91
N LYS A 221 -24.57 -10.16 16.65
CA LYS A 221 -23.69 -11.26 17.10
C LYS A 221 -22.29 -11.24 16.49
N LYS A 222 -22.08 -10.52 15.39
CA LYS A 222 -20.78 -10.39 14.70
C LYS A 222 -20.02 -9.13 15.11
N TYR A 223 -20.63 -8.17 15.79
CA TYR A 223 -20.02 -6.88 16.12
C TYR A 223 -18.67 -7.00 16.82
N ALA A 224 -18.58 -7.77 17.91
CA ALA A 224 -17.33 -7.91 18.66
C ALA A 224 -16.21 -8.59 17.84
N ALA A 225 -16.55 -9.56 17.00
CA ALA A 225 -15.60 -10.22 16.12
C ALA A 225 -15.15 -9.28 14.98
N PHE A 226 -16.10 -8.50 14.43
CA PHE A 226 -15.83 -7.48 13.42
C PHE A 226 -14.84 -6.45 13.94
N VAL A 227 -15.10 -5.84 15.12
CA VAL A 227 -14.23 -4.80 15.70
C VAL A 227 -12.81 -5.33 15.90
N ARG A 228 -12.65 -6.55 16.44
CA ARG A 228 -11.33 -7.18 16.62
C ARG A 228 -10.59 -7.35 15.29
N GLN A 229 -11.27 -7.85 14.27
CA GLN A 229 -10.66 -8.09 12.96
C GLN A 229 -10.35 -6.79 12.23
N TYR A 230 -11.24 -5.79 12.32
CA TYR A 230 -11.04 -4.47 11.72
C TYR A 230 -9.88 -3.70 12.36
N ILE A 231 -9.76 -3.73 13.70
CA ILE A 231 -8.61 -3.12 14.40
C ILE A 231 -7.30 -3.82 14.02
N ARG A 232 -7.30 -5.14 13.89
CA ARG A 232 -6.12 -5.88 13.43
C ARG A 232 -5.74 -5.47 12.01
N TYR A 233 -6.71 -5.47 11.10
CA TYR A 233 -6.54 -5.00 9.73
C TYR A 233 -5.99 -3.56 9.67
N ALA A 234 -6.57 -2.64 10.45
CA ALA A 234 -6.13 -1.24 10.52
C ALA A 234 -4.67 -1.10 11.00
N LYS A 235 -4.25 -1.91 11.98
CA LYS A 235 -2.84 -1.95 12.44
C LYS A 235 -1.90 -2.46 11.36
N ASP A 236 -2.29 -3.52 10.65
CA ASP A 236 -1.48 -4.11 9.57
C ASP A 236 -1.31 -3.14 8.39
N VAL A 237 -2.26 -2.23 8.18
CA VAL A 237 -2.22 -1.17 7.13
C VAL A 237 -1.62 0.16 7.65
N GLY A 238 -1.20 0.22 8.91
CA GLY A 238 -0.52 1.39 9.49
C GLY A 238 -1.45 2.54 9.90
N VAL A 239 -2.75 2.28 10.12
CA VAL A 239 -3.69 3.28 10.63
C VAL A 239 -3.49 3.51 12.12
N VAL A 240 -3.24 4.75 12.51
CA VAL A 240 -3.18 5.18 13.92
C VAL A 240 -4.59 5.53 14.40
N ASN A 241 -5.06 4.85 15.45
CA ASN A 241 -6.28 5.28 16.15
C ASN A 241 -5.97 6.52 16.99
N VAL A 242 -6.71 7.59 16.78
CA VAL A 242 -6.73 8.79 17.61
C VAL A 242 -7.78 8.62 18.69
#